data_1553f1b500073faf9f8347d45fdf9638
#
_entry.id   1553f1b500073faf9f8347d45fdf9638
#
_cell.length_a   1.000
_cell.length_b   1.000
_cell.length_c   1.000
_cell.angle_alpha   90.00
_cell.angle_beta   90.00
_cell.angle_gamma   90.00
#
_symmetry.space_group_name_H-M   'P 1'
#
loop_
_entity.id
_entity.type
_entity.pdbx_description
1 polymer ?
#
loop_
_entity_poly.entity_id
_entity_poly.type
_entity_poly.pdbx_seq_one_letter_code
_entity_poly.pdbx_strand_id
1 'polypeptide(L)'
;YAFPTDVATFHVFDRDRSSRHRQIMKFAPSQGLPIALSQYAPDKQVWIAGKCYTSGAIYSVMKDDRFHAWESKRLYMECSDCGFARTFEAGEIVRNDTTDCEACGGENTFGPARYWMRPPGFGHPIGVEEMTSPDEIPETSYATRAKLTMGTPGDDEGWSEANERIRSLKTRRHLL
;
A
#
# COMPACT_ATOMS: atom_id res chain seq x y z
N TYR A 1 21.18 -8.04 7.29
CA TYR A 1 19.78 -7.55 7.41
C TYR A 1 19.70 -6.22 6.69
N ALA A 2 19.09 -6.21 5.50
CA ALA A 2 18.73 -4.95 4.86
C ALA A 2 17.48 -4.44 5.57
N PHE A 3 17.58 -3.32 6.28
CA PHE A 3 16.42 -2.62 6.79
C PHE A 3 15.56 -2.19 5.58
N PRO A 4 14.24 -2.28 5.67
CA PRO A 4 13.39 -1.75 4.60
C PRO A 4 13.70 -0.26 4.44
N THR A 5 14.31 0.09 3.31
CA THR A 5 14.60 1.49 2.95
C THR A 5 13.33 2.24 2.55
N ASP A 6 12.23 1.52 2.36
CA ASP A 6 10.96 2.05 1.94
C ASP A 6 10.18 2.57 3.14
N VAL A 7 10.14 3.87 3.26
CA VAL A 7 9.35 4.58 4.26
C VAL A 7 8.24 5.38 3.61
N ALA A 8 7.13 5.55 4.32
CA ALA A 8 6.09 6.50 3.96
C ALA A 8 5.81 7.44 5.12
N THR A 9 5.59 8.70 4.80
CA THR A 9 5.40 9.78 5.76
C THR A 9 3.93 10.17 5.82
N PHE A 10 3.43 10.41 7.03
CA PHE A 10 2.12 10.99 7.25
C PHE A 10 2.25 12.50 7.52
N HIS A 11 1.70 13.30 6.60
CA HIS A 11 1.84 14.75 6.62
C HIS A 11 0.64 15.42 7.31
N VAL A 12 0.93 16.20 8.35
CA VAL A 12 -0.05 17.07 9.01
C VAL A 12 0.42 18.51 8.86
N PHE A 13 -0.42 19.33 8.27
CA PHE A 13 -0.14 20.76 8.07
C PHE A 13 -0.73 21.61 9.18
N ASP A 14 -0.05 22.70 9.50
CA ASP A 14 -0.55 23.72 10.40
C ASP A 14 -1.61 24.56 9.67
N ARG A 15 -2.86 24.43 10.07
CA ARG A 15 -4.00 25.08 9.45
C ARG A 15 -3.91 26.60 9.52
N ASP A 16 -3.52 27.11 10.68
CA ASP A 16 -3.54 28.55 10.96
C ASP A 16 -2.38 29.28 10.28
N ARG A 17 -1.26 28.59 10.10
CA ARG A 17 -0.04 29.16 9.54
C ARG A 17 0.15 28.84 8.05
N SER A 18 -0.63 27.92 7.51
CA SER A 18 -0.57 27.52 6.10
C SER A 18 -1.42 28.44 5.24
N SER A 19 -0.96 28.69 4.02
CA SER A 19 -1.70 29.41 2.99
C SER A 19 -1.76 28.58 1.70
N ARG A 20 -2.57 29.02 0.74
CA ARG A 20 -2.68 28.35 -0.58
C ARG A 20 -1.33 28.20 -1.29
N HIS A 21 -0.40 29.11 -1.05
CA HIS A 21 0.91 29.14 -1.71
C HIS A 21 2.04 28.61 -0.83
N ARG A 22 1.84 28.52 0.48
CA ARG A 22 2.86 28.06 1.43
C ARG A 22 2.20 27.19 2.48
N GLN A 23 2.44 25.89 2.38
CA GLN A 23 2.00 24.93 3.38
C GLN A 23 3.11 24.77 4.43
N ILE A 24 2.74 24.95 5.69
CA ILE A 24 3.64 24.79 6.83
C ILE A 24 3.31 23.46 7.50
N MET A 25 4.31 22.60 7.59
CA MET A 25 4.17 21.28 8.20
C MET A 25 4.19 21.40 9.72
N LYS A 26 3.24 20.74 10.37
CA LYS A 26 3.13 20.63 11.82
C LYS A 26 3.75 19.34 12.33
N PHE A 27 3.42 18.22 11.70
CA PHE A 27 3.95 16.89 11.99
C PHE A 27 4.21 16.12 10.70
N ALA A 28 5.23 15.25 10.73
CA ALA A 28 5.60 14.39 9.61
C ALA A 28 6.19 13.04 10.12
N PRO A 29 5.44 12.25 10.90
CA PRO A 29 5.93 10.94 11.31
C PRO A 29 6.10 10.02 10.10
N SER A 30 7.19 9.25 10.10
CA SER A 30 7.51 8.30 9.04
C SER A 30 7.58 6.90 9.61
N GLN A 31 7.11 5.93 8.84
CA GLN A 31 7.12 4.51 9.18
C GLN A 31 7.59 3.68 7.96
N GLY A 32 8.11 2.48 8.22
CA GLY A 32 8.33 1.52 7.14
C GLY A 32 7.02 1.28 6.37
N LEU A 33 7.11 1.12 5.06
CA LEU A 33 5.94 1.07 4.17
C LEU A 33 4.86 0.06 4.61
N PRO A 34 5.17 -1.17 5.05
CA PRO A 34 4.14 -2.10 5.53
C PRO A 34 3.35 -1.58 6.75
N ILE A 35 4.05 -0.93 7.68
CA ILE A 35 3.42 -0.33 8.86
C ILE A 35 2.62 0.91 8.46
N ALA A 36 3.17 1.75 7.59
CA ALA A 36 2.50 2.93 7.09
C ALA A 36 1.20 2.61 6.35
N LEU A 37 1.18 1.54 5.54
CA LEU A 37 -0.04 1.06 4.87
C LEU A 37 -1.13 0.63 5.85
N SER A 38 -0.77 0.08 7.01
CA SER A 38 -1.75 -0.29 8.03
C SER A 38 -2.22 0.88 8.88
N GLN A 39 -1.33 1.83 9.17
CA GLN A 39 -1.61 2.92 10.10
C GLN A 39 -2.04 4.22 9.42
N TYR A 40 -1.54 4.50 8.21
CA TYR A 40 -1.74 5.76 7.50
C TYR A 40 -2.61 5.63 6.24
N ALA A 41 -3.14 4.44 5.94
CA ALA A 41 -4.06 4.30 4.82
C ALA A 41 -5.25 5.28 4.94
N PRO A 42 -5.85 5.71 3.83
CA PRO A 42 -7.03 6.58 3.89
C PRO A 42 -8.10 6.06 4.86
N ASP A 43 -8.78 6.97 5.55
CA ASP A 43 -9.79 6.75 6.60
C ASP A 43 -9.26 6.20 7.92
N LYS A 44 -7.94 5.96 8.05
CA LYS A 44 -7.34 5.59 9.34
C LYS A 44 -7.13 6.80 10.24
N GLN A 45 -7.26 6.56 11.54
CA GLN A 45 -7.00 7.55 12.58
C GLN A 45 -5.55 7.45 13.06
N VAL A 46 -4.87 8.59 13.08
CA VAL A 46 -3.46 8.70 13.47
C VAL A 46 -3.36 9.64 14.68
N TRP A 47 -2.92 9.11 15.81
CA TRP A 47 -2.75 9.88 17.03
C TRP A 47 -1.34 10.47 17.12
N ILE A 48 -1.27 11.81 17.22
CA ILE A 48 -0.01 12.53 17.32
C ILE A 48 -0.18 13.64 18.38
N ALA A 49 0.68 13.64 19.38
CA ALA A 49 0.68 14.67 20.44
C ALA A 49 -0.70 14.87 21.11
N GLY A 50 -1.42 13.78 21.39
CA GLY A 50 -2.72 13.82 22.04
C GLY A 50 -3.89 14.28 21.18
N LYS A 51 -3.70 14.36 19.86
CA LYS A 51 -4.72 14.72 18.88
C LYS A 51 -4.87 13.63 17.82
N CYS A 52 -6.11 13.41 17.40
CA CYS A 52 -6.46 12.45 16.37
C CYS A 52 -6.56 13.14 15.00
N TYR A 53 -5.82 12.64 14.04
CA TYR A 53 -5.81 13.09 12.65
C TYR A 53 -6.31 11.98 11.74
N THR A 54 -7.32 12.26 10.93
CA THR A 54 -7.79 11.28 9.94
C THR A 54 -6.93 11.34 8.69
N SER A 55 -6.43 10.20 8.24
CA SER A 55 -5.77 10.10 6.95
C SER A 55 -6.79 10.23 5.82
N GLY A 56 -6.69 11.26 5.02
CA GLY A 56 -7.70 11.57 3.99
C GLY A 56 -7.19 11.43 2.57
N ALA A 57 -5.87 11.27 2.37
CA ALA A 57 -5.32 11.25 1.03
C ALA A 57 -3.94 10.58 0.96
N ILE A 58 -3.61 10.05 -0.20
CA ILE A 58 -2.24 9.76 -0.59
C ILE A 58 -1.57 11.08 -0.95
N TYR A 59 -0.46 11.40 -0.32
CA TYR A 59 0.19 12.70 -0.43
C TYR A 59 1.71 12.61 -0.35
N SER A 60 2.39 13.51 -1.06
CA SER A 60 3.80 13.86 -0.88
C SER A 60 3.95 15.38 -0.97
N VAL A 61 4.90 15.95 -0.25
CA VAL A 61 5.28 17.37 -0.39
C VAL A 61 5.87 17.64 -1.76
N MET A 62 6.54 16.65 -2.35
CA MET A 62 7.07 16.72 -3.71
C MET A 62 5.96 16.44 -4.71
N LYS A 63 5.69 17.43 -5.57
CA LYS A 63 4.64 17.31 -6.59
C LYS A 63 4.92 16.18 -7.58
N ASP A 64 6.19 16.01 -7.93
CA ASP A 64 6.63 15.00 -8.89
C ASP A 64 6.40 13.57 -8.36
N ASP A 65 6.63 13.31 -7.06
CA ASP A 65 6.36 12.01 -6.45
C ASP A 65 4.90 11.59 -6.60
N ARG A 66 3.96 12.55 -6.44
CA ARG A 66 2.52 12.30 -6.60
C ARG A 66 2.18 11.93 -8.02
N PHE A 67 2.78 12.61 -8.98
CA PHE A 67 2.58 12.36 -10.41
C PHE A 67 3.13 11.00 -10.80
N HIS A 68 4.38 10.71 -10.44
CA HIS A 68 5.02 9.42 -10.71
C HIS A 68 4.28 8.25 -10.06
N ALA A 69 3.80 8.39 -8.83
CA ALA A 69 3.01 7.36 -8.18
C ALA A 69 1.73 7.05 -8.95
N TRP A 70 1.06 8.09 -9.49
CA TRP A 70 -0.15 7.90 -10.28
C TRP A 70 0.13 7.32 -11.67
N GLU A 71 1.17 7.77 -12.35
CA GLU A 71 1.56 7.27 -13.68
C GLU A 71 2.05 5.84 -13.63
N SER A 72 2.78 5.48 -12.58
CA SER A 72 3.32 4.12 -12.37
C SER A 72 2.33 3.12 -11.79
N LYS A 73 1.02 3.50 -11.68
CA LYS A 73 0.00 2.55 -11.23
C LYS A 73 -0.10 1.37 -12.16
N ARG A 74 -0.30 0.19 -11.55
CA ARG A 74 -0.46 -1.08 -12.23
C ARG A 74 -1.83 -1.66 -11.93
N LEU A 75 -2.15 -2.78 -12.55
CA LEU A 75 -3.27 -3.59 -12.17
C LEU A 75 -2.79 -4.83 -11.40
N TYR A 76 -3.59 -5.32 -10.48
CA TYR A 76 -3.39 -6.60 -9.84
C TYR A 76 -4.68 -7.40 -9.84
N MET A 77 -4.54 -8.70 -9.82
CA MET A 77 -5.63 -9.65 -9.65
C MET A 77 -5.27 -10.64 -8.56
N GLU A 78 -6.30 -11.19 -7.95
CA GLU A 78 -6.21 -12.20 -6.92
C GLU A 78 -7.27 -13.26 -7.16
N CYS A 79 -6.91 -14.52 -7.01
CA CYS A 79 -7.85 -15.61 -7.08
C CYS A 79 -8.66 -15.72 -5.79
N SER A 80 -9.99 -15.76 -5.92
CA SER A 80 -10.91 -15.93 -4.78
C SER A 80 -10.76 -17.30 -4.10
N ASP A 81 -10.34 -18.32 -4.85
CA ASP A 81 -10.31 -19.71 -4.38
C ASP A 81 -8.97 -20.07 -3.73
N CYS A 82 -7.86 -19.77 -4.38
CA CYS A 82 -6.54 -20.18 -3.89
C CYS A 82 -5.68 -19.04 -3.34
N GLY A 83 -6.10 -17.76 -3.53
CA GLY A 83 -5.34 -16.59 -3.08
C GLY A 83 -4.10 -16.30 -3.93
N PHE A 84 -3.93 -16.95 -5.09
CA PHE A 84 -2.89 -16.60 -6.03
C PHE A 84 -3.04 -15.14 -6.45
N ALA A 85 -1.95 -14.37 -6.42
CA ALA A 85 -1.98 -12.95 -6.74
C ALA A 85 -0.86 -12.57 -7.71
N ARG A 86 -1.18 -11.76 -8.70
CA ARG A 86 -0.23 -11.29 -9.72
C ARG A 86 -0.50 -9.83 -10.08
N THR A 87 0.56 -9.10 -10.43
CA THR A 87 0.49 -7.73 -10.97
C THR A 87 0.68 -7.73 -12.47
N PHE A 88 0.06 -6.76 -13.13
CA PHE A 88 0.06 -6.59 -14.58
C PHE A 88 0.53 -5.18 -14.93
N GLU A 89 1.26 -5.06 -16.03
CA GLU A 89 1.63 -3.77 -16.60
C GLU A 89 0.42 -3.09 -17.25
N ALA A 90 0.54 -1.79 -17.49
CA ALA A 90 -0.50 -1.04 -18.15
C ALA A 90 -0.75 -1.56 -19.56
N GLY A 91 -2.00 -1.92 -19.85
CA GLY A 91 -2.41 -2.44 -21.17
C GLY A 91 -2.41 -3.95 -21.32
N GLU A 92 -1.87 -4.73 -20.36
CA GLU A 92 -1.96 -6.20 -20.39
C GLU A 92 -3.37 -6.69 -20.08
N ILE A 93 -4.07 -6.02 -19.17
CA ILE A 93 -5.45 -6.31 -18.81
C ILE A 93 -6.23 -5.02 -18.60
N VAL A 94 -7.56 -5.11 -18.55
CA VAL A 94 -8.46 -3.99 -18.29
C VAL A 94 -8.98 -4.03 -16.87
N ARG A 95 -9.21 -2.87 -16.27
CA ARG A 95 -9.81 -2.78 -14.94
C ARG A 95 -11.15 -3.51 -14.89
N ASN A 96 -11.37 -4.27 -13.84
CA ASN A 96 -12.52 -5.14 -13.56
C ASN A 96 -12.57 -6.43 -14.39
N ASP A 97 -11.58 -6.72 -15.23
CA ASP A 97 -11.50 -8.02 -15.89
C ASP A 97 -11.38 -9.14 -14.87
N THR A 98 -11.95 -10.28 -15.23
CA THR A 98 -11.82 -11.56 -14.53
C THR A 98 -11.39 -12.62 -15.53
N THR A 99 -10.57 -13.55 -15.10
CA THR A 99 -10.09 -14.68 -15.92
C THR A 99 -10.08 -15.97 -15.10
N ASP A 100 -9.79 -17.06 -15.75
CA ASP A 100 -9.51 -18.31 -15.07
C ASP A 100 -8.20 -18.23 -14.32
N CYS A 101 -8.10 -18.88 -13.19
CA CYS A 101 -6.90 -18.88 -12.38
C CYS A 101 -5.86 -19.84 -12.94
N GLU A 102 -4.70 -19.33 -13.31
CA GLU A 102 -3.58 -20.14 -13.81
C GLU A 102 -2.95 -21.06 -12.74
N ALA A 103 -3.21 -20.78 -11.44
CA ALA A 103 -2.67 -21.55 -10.34
C ALA A 103 -3.53 -22.75 -9.94
N CYS A 104 -4.85 -22.60 -9.85
CA CYS A 104 -5.76 -23.65 -9.41
C CYS A 104 -6.74 -24.12 -10.51
N GLY A 105 -6.77 -23.45 -11.66
CA GLY A 105 -7.68 -23.77 -12.77
C GLY A 105 -9.14 -23.37 -12.52
N GLY A 106 -9.43 -22.60 -11.45
CA GLY A 106 -10.78 -22.12 -11.17
C GLY A 106 -11.30 -21.19 -12.26
N GLU A 107 -12.47 -21.47 -12.80
CA GLU A 107 -13.09 -20.67 -13.87
C GLU A 107 -13.57 -19.32 -13.32
N ASN A 108 -13.17 -18.22 -13.95
CA ASN A 108 -13.50 -16.83 -13.57
C ASN A 108 -13.22 -16.46 -12.09
N THR A 109 -12.29 -17.15 -11.45
CA THR A 109 -11.96 -16.93 -10.04
C THR A 109 -10.78 -15.94 -9.85
N PHE A 110 -10.06 -15.61 -10.92
CA PHE A 110 -8.94 -14.69 -10.86
C PHE A 110 -9.37 -13.27 -11.24
N GLY A 111 -9.44 -12.39 -10.25
CA GLY A 111 -9.91 -11.02 -10.40
C GLY A 111 -10.94 -10.62 -9.34
N PRO A 112 -11.65 -9.49 -9.53
CA PRO A 112 -11.52 -8.54 -10.64
C PRO A 112 -10.23 -7.72 -10.58
N ALA A 113 -9.71 -7.33 -11.76
CA ALA A 113 -8.52 -6.49 -11.88
C ALA A 113 -8.71 -5.13 -11.22
N ARG A 114 -7.82 -4.77 -10.30
CA ARG A 114 -7.86 -3.54 -9.51
C ARG A 114 -6.58 -2.75 -9.65
N TYR A 115 -6.69 -1.42 -9.57
CA TYR A 115 -5.50 -0.58 -9.52
C TYR A 115 -4.69 -0.83 -8.25
N TRP A 116 -3.40 -0.85 -8.44
CA TRP A 116 -2.39 -0.93 -7.41
C TRP A 116 -1.32 0.15 -7.66
N MET A 117 -0.90 0.82 -6.62
CA MET A 117 0.17 1.81 -6.67
C MET A 117 0.95 1.84 -5.36
N ARG A 118 2.21 2.20 -5.44
CA ARG A 118 3.01 2.49 -4.26
C ARG A 118 2.70 3.91 -3.80
N PRO A 119 2.18 4.12 -2.58
CA PRO A 119 1.92 5.48 -2.09
C PRO A 119 3.24 6.20 -1.79
N PRO A 120 3.41 7.45 -2.22
CA PRO A 120 4.59 8.25 -1.86
C PRO A 120 4.53 8.76 -0.42
N GLY A 121 3.37 8.73 0.21
CA GLY A 121 3.06 9.13 1.56
C GLY A 121 1.57 9.36 1.74
N PHE A 122 1.18 9.83 2.92
CA PHE A 122 -0.20 10.05 3.32
C PHE A 122 -0.35 11.43 3.95
N GLY A 123 -1.57 11.94 4.05
CA GLY A 123 -1.79 13.24 4.63
C GLY A 123 -3.15 13.43 5.27
N HIS A 124 -3.17 14.28 6.29
CA HIS A 124 -4.40 14.80 6.88
C HIS A 124 -4.90 15.99 6.05
N PRO A 125 -6.18 16.02 5.66
CA PRO A 125 -6.72 17.14 4.89
C PRO A 125 -6.71 18.44 5.72
N ILE A 126 -6.16 19.51 5.16
CA ILE A 126 -6.07 20.82 5.85
C ILE A 126 -7.44 21.37 6.31
N GLY A 127 -8.51 21.05 5.56
CA GLY A 127 -9.86 21.51 5.85
C GLY A 127 -10.58 20.73 6.95
N VAL A 128 -10.01 19.63 7.42
CA VAL A 128 -10.60 18.80 8.50
C VAL A 128 -9.97 19.19 9.83
N GLU A 129 -10.80 19.32 10.86
CA GLU A 129 -10.31 19.59 12.21
C GLU A 129 -9.83 18.31 12.86
N GLU A 130 -8.72 18.42 13.59
CA GLU A 130 -8.26 17.34 14.44
C GLU A 130 -9.25 17.12 15.60
N MET A 131 -9.53 15.87 15.89
CA MET A 131 -10.34 15.52 17.07
C MET A 131 -9.46 15.46 18.31
N THR A 132 -9.99 15.95 19.41
CA THR A 132 -9.43 15.75 20.73
C THR A 132 -10.48 15.01 21.55
N SER A 133 -10.23 13.75 21.85
CA SER A 133 -10.99 13.07 22.88
C SER A 133 -9.99 12.49 23.88
N PRO A 134 -9.94 13.03 25.12
CA PRO A 134 -9.05 12.49 26.14
C PRO A 134 -9.47 11.11 26.63
N ASP A 135 -10.71 10.68 26.36
CA ASP A 135 -11.30 9.46 26.91
C ASP A 135 -11.43 8.31 25.89
N GLU A 136 -11.11 8.53 24.61
CA GLU A 136 -11.13 7.47 23.61
C GLU A 136 -9.77 6.77 23.53
N ILE A 137 -9.80 5.46 23.77
CA ILE A 137 -8.65 4.60 23.50
C ILE A 137 -8.45 4.57 21.98
N PRO A 138 -7.25 4.88 21.47
CA PRO A 138 -6.98 4.81 20.04
C PRO A 138 -7.35 3.42 19.51
N GLU A 139 -8.16 3.36 18.47
CA GLU A 139 -8.37 2.10 17.77
C GLU A 139 -7.03 1.55 17.31
N THR A 140 -6.69 0.36 17.76
CA THR A 140 -5.52 -0.36 17.26
C THR A 140 -5.76 -0.70 15.80
N SER A 141 -5.05 -0.04 14.92
CA SER A 141 -5.09 -0.33 13.50
C SER A 141 -4.36 -1.65 13.25
N TYR A 142 -5.10 -2.69 12.91
CA TYR A 142 -4.49 -3.94 12.49
C TYR A 142 -3.97 -3.80 11.06
N ALA A 143 -2.79 -4.36 10.81
CA ALA A 143 -2.27 -4.47 9.46
C ALA A 143 -3.30 -5.20 8.57
N THR A 144 -3.61 -4.62 7.44
CA THR A 144 -4.33 -5.33 6.38
C THR A 144 -3.47 -6.53 5.96
N ARG A 145 -4.12 -7.62 5.51
CA ARG A 145 -3.39 -8.78 5.00
C ARG A 145 -2.49 -8.30 3.86
N ALA A 146 -1.20 -8.25 4.14
CA ALA A 146 -0.21 -8.03 3.10
C ALA A 146 -0.02 -9.34 2.33
N LYS A 147 -0.08 -9.28 1.01
CA LYS A 147 0.14 -10.43 0.13
C LYS A 147 1.36 -10.20 -0.72
N LEU A 148 2.19 -11.23 -0.86
CA LEU A 148 3.26 -11.22 -1.84
C LEU A 148 2.73 -11.68 -3.19
N THR A 149 3.11 -10.98 -4.25
CA THR A 149 2.86 -11.50 -5.60
C THR A 149 3.60 -12.83 -5.79
N MET A 150 2.91 -13.81 -6.35
CA MET A 150 3.47 -15.13 -6.60
C MET A 150 3.99 -15.20 -8.05
N GLY A 151 4.98 -16.05 -8.29
CA GLY A 151 5.35 -16.46 -9.64
C GLY A 151 4.30 -17.38 -10.25
N THR A 152 4.31 -17.51 -11.57
CA THR A 152 3.45 -18.47 -12.28
C THR A 152 3.76 -19.88 -11.80
N PRO A 153 2.76 -20.70 -11.43
CA PRO A 153 2.97 -22.09 -11.07
C PRO A 153 3.64 -22.85 -12.20
N GLY A 154 4.60 -23.70 -11.87
CA GLY A 154 5.36 -24.47 -12.85
C GLY A 154 6.57 -23.76 -13.44
N ASP A 155 6.78 -22.49 -13.11
CA ASP A 155 8.04 -21.79 -13.45
C ASP A 155 9.15 -22.29 -12.54
N ASP A 156 10.04 -23.09 -13.08
CA ASP A 156 11.18 -23.67 -12.37
C ASP A 156 12.44 -22.82 -12.46
N GLU A 157 12.41 -21.73 -13.19
CA GLU A 157 13.56 -20.85 -13.39
C GLU A 157 13.98 -20.16 -12.09
N GLY A 158 15.25 -20.26 -11.77
CA GLY A 158 15.84 -19.63 -10.58
C GLY A 158 15.58 -20.38 -9.26
N TRP A 159 14.89 -21.52 -9.26
CA TRP A 159 14.76 -22.36 -8.09
C TRP A 159 16.02 -23.18 -7.86
N SER A 160 16.45 -23.23 -6.61
CA SER A 160 17.56 -24.08 -6.14
C SER A 160 17.06 -25.11 -5.14
N GLU A 161 17.58 -26.32 -5.20
CA GLU A 161 17.29 -27.36 -4.21
C GLU A 161 18.04 -27.06 -2.91
N ALA A 162 17.31 -26.92 -1.81
CA ALA A 162 17.90 -26.80 -0.48
C ALA A 162 18.08 -28.20 0.16
N ASN A 163 17.20 -29.15 -0.15
CA ASN A 163 17.31 -30.58 0.16
C ASN A 163 16.28 -31.35 -0.69
N GLU A 164 16.22 -32.70 -0.52
CA GLU A 164 15.33 -33.59 -1.28
C GLU A 164 13.84 -33.21 -1.24
N ARG A 165 13.40 -32.37 -0.31
CA ARG A 165 11.98 -32.01 -0.09
C ARG A 165 11.72 -30.51 -0.18
N ILE A 166 12.77 -29.68 -0.20
CA ILE A 166 12.65 -28.23 -0.12
C ILE A 166 13.40 -27.59 -1.28
N ARG A 167 12.70 -26.81 -2.06
CA ARG A 167 13.26 -25.90 -3.06
C ARG A 167 13.17 -24.47 -2.56
N SER A 168 14.13 -23.62 -2.90
CA SER A 168 14.18 -22.23 -2.51
C SER A 168 14.36 -21.33 -3.73
N LEU A 169 13.70 -20.19 -3.72
CA LEU A 169 13.81 -19.15 -4.73
C LEU A 169 14.13 -17.81 -4.05
N LYS A 170 15.22 -17.19 -4.45
CA LYS A 170 15.54 -15.82 -4.04
C LYS A 170 15.06 -14.86 -5.12
N THR A 171 14.03 -14.12 -4.85
CA THR A 171 13.42 -13.20 -5.81
C THR A 171 12.94 -11.91 -5.15
N ARG A 172 12.75 -10.87 -5.97
CA ARG A 172 12.03 -9.66 -5.54
C ARG A 172 10.57 -9.81 -5.90
N ARG A 173 9.69 -9.58 -4.94
CA ARG A 173 8.23 -9.62 -5.11
C ARG A 173 7.61 -8.31 -4.62
N HIS A 174 6.50 -7.94 -5.22
CA HIS A 174 5.70 -6.85 -4.71
C HIS A 174 4.89 -7.32 -3.49
N LEU A 175 4.79 -6.45 -2.51
CA LEU A 175 3.87 -6.61 -1.39
C LEU A 175 2.59 -5.84 -1.73
N LEU A 176 1.47 -6.52 -1.78
CA LEU A 176 0.15 -5.97 -2.08
C LEU A 176 -0.64 -5.73 -0.80
#